data_cc13feab91d4f009847514994536397b
#
_entry.id   cc13feab91d4f009847514994536397b
#
_cell.length_a   1.000
_cell.length_b   1.000
_cell.length_c   1.000
_cell.angle_alpha   90.00
_cell.angle_beta   90.00
_cell.angle_gamma   90.00
#
_symmetry.space_group_name_H-M   'P 1'
#
loop_
_entity.id
_entity.type
_entity.pdbx_description
1 polymer ?
#
loop_
_entity_poly.entity_id
_entity_poly.type
_entity_poly.pdbx_seq_one_letter_code
_entity_poly.pdbx_strand_id
1 'polypeptide(L)'
;VVIHAPHSCFGLDTGNPELETSNQKKFEDSRRFADLLNAEIIILHAGAGASEACLSETIRQFRNIGDSRIAVENLPLICSSTHVRLHGNIPAEIQRIITETGCKFCLDFSHAVCAANSTNADVWQTLNAFAALNPSMYHLCDGNINGTDDEHLHYGEGNYDLKRLLTEYVE
;
A
#
# COMPACT_ATOMS: atom_id res chain seq x y z
N VAL A 1 10.34 -13.05 7.96
CA VAL A 1 9.10 -13.37 7.22
C VAL A 1 8.20 -12.15 7.23
N VAL A 2 7.49 -11.91 6.15
CA VAL A 2 6.48 -10.86 6.01
C VAL A 2 5.16 -11.52 5.64
N ILE A 3 4.08 -11.05 6.20
CA ILE A 3 2.73 -11.49 5.85
C ILE A 3 2.05 -10.35 5.09
N HIS A 4 1.44 -10.66 3.96
CA HIS A 4 0.55 -9.75 3.26
C HIS A 4 -0.90 -10.10 3.61
N ALA A 5 -1.63 -9.17 4.24
CA ALA A 5 -3.05 -9.37 4.51
C ALA A 5 -3.86 -9.37 3.20
N PRO A 6 -5.05 -9.98 3.17
CA PRO A 6 -5.95 -9.83 2.03
C PRO A 6 -6.20 -8.35 1.73
N HIS A 7 -6.39 -8.02 0.46
CA HIS A 7 -6.72 -6.67 0.01
C HIS A 7 -8.17 -6.57 -0.52
N SER A 8 -8.56 -5.41 -1.05
CA SER A 8 -9.95 -5.13 -1.44
C SER A 8 -10.55 -6.17 -2.41
N CYS A 9 -9.77 -6.72 -3.34
CA CYS A 9 -10.23 -7.78 -4.25
C CYS A 9 -10.55 -9.11 -3.52
N PHE A 10 -10.01 -9.30 -2.31
CA PHE A 10 -10.33 -10.41 -1.41
C PHE A 10 -11.25 -9.99 -0.27
N GLY A 11 -11.90 -8.83 -0.42
CA GLY A 11 -12.93 -8.32 0.46
C GLY A 11 -12.45 -7.77 1.80
N LEU A 12 -11.18 -7.32 1.91
CA LEU A 12 -10.71 -6.52 3.04
C LEU A 12 -10.61 -5.07 2.58
N ASP A 13 -11.53 -4.23 3.00
CA ASP A 13 -11.59 -2.80 2.68
C ASP A 13 -11.84 -1.98 3.94
N THR A 14 -10.78 -1.39 4.45
CA THR A 14 -10.82 -0.59 5.68
C THR A 14 -11.46 0.80 5.49
N GLY A 15 -11.71 1.23 4.26
CA GLY A 15 -12.43 2.46 3.96
C GLY A 15 -13.96 2.33 4.10
N ASN A 16 -14.46 1.11 4.26
CA ASN A 16 -15.89 0.83 4.39
C ASN A 16 -16.26 0.42 5.84
N PRO A 17 -17.04 1.24 6.57
CA PRO A 17 -17.45 0.93 7.93
C PRO A 17 -18.35 -0.31 8.05
N GLU A 18 -19.12 -0.65 7.00
CA GLU A 18 -19.99 -1.83 7.00
C GLU A 18 -19.18 -3.14 7.00
N LEU A 19 -17.91 -3.10 6.57
CA LEU A 19 -17.04 -4.25 6.51
C LEU A 19 -16.15 -4.42 7.76
N GLU A 20 -16.22 -3.54 8.76
CA GLU A 20 -15.32 -3.56 9.92
C GLU A 20 -15.20 -4.94 10.58
N THR A 21 -16.34 -5.60 10.89
CA THR A 21 -16.32 -6.94 11.51
C THR A 21 -15.65 -7.99 10.62
N SER A 22 -15.91 -7.92 9.31
CA SER A 22 -15.27 -8.81 8.33
C SER A 22 -13.77 -8.51 8.19
N ASN A 23 -13.40 -7.23 8.17
CA ASN A 23 -12.01 -6.79 8.08
C ASN A 23 -11.21 -7.26 9.31
N GLN A 24 -11.76 -7.10 10.50
CA GLN A 24 -11.13 -7.57 11.74
C GLN A 24 -10.87 -9.08 11.70
N LYS A 25 -11.87 -9.86 11.25
CA LYS A 25 -11.70 -11.31 11.14
C LYS A 25 -10.61 -11.70 10.15
N LYS A 26 -10.57 -11.07 8.98
CA LYS A 26 -9.53 -11.33 7.95
C LYS A 26 -8.15 -10.93 8.43
N PHE A 27 -8.05 -9.80 9.13
CA PHE A 27 -6.78 -9.38 9.72
C PHE A 27 -6.34 -10.34 10.83
N GLU A 28 -7.26 -10.82 11.66
CA GLU A 28 -6.94 -11.82 12.70
C GLU A 28 -6.36 -13.10 12.12
N ASP A 29 -6.87 -13.57 10.98
CA ASP A 29 -6.28 -14.72 10.28
C ASP A 29 -4.84 -14.41 9.83
N SER A 30 -4.58 -13.23 9.28
CA SER A 30 -3.22 -12.76 8.92
C SER A 30 -2.30 -12.67 10.14
N ARG A 31 -2.81 -12.15 11.25
CA ARG A 31 -2.10 -12.04 12.53
C ARG A 31 -1.68 -13.41 13.06
N ARG A 32 -2.57 -14.41 12.99
CA ARG A 32 -2.26 -15.78 13.38
C ARG A 32 -1.11 -16.38 12.56
N PHE A 33 -1.10 -16.16 11.25
CA PHE A 33 0.02 -16.57 10.41
C PHE A 33 1.30 -15.82 10.79
N ALA A 34 1.21 -14.53 11.05
CA ALA A 34 2.35 -13.74 11.48
C ALA A 34 2.93 -14.25 12.81
N ASP A 35 2.08 -14.61 13.77
CA ASP A 35 2.49 -15.19 15.06
C ASP A 35 3.17 -16.54 14.89
N LEU A 36 2.57 -17.44 14.08
CA LEU A 36 3.14 -18.78 13.83
C LEU A 36 4.49 -18.74 13.12
N LEU A 37 4.70 -17.75 12.25
CA LEU A 37 5.90 -17.61 11.43
C LEU A 37 6.91 -16.61 12.01
N ASN A 38 6.64 -16.03 13.17
CA ASN A 38 7.42 -14.95 13.77
C ASN A 38 7.67 -13.80 12.77
N ALA A 39 6.62 -13.39 12.08
CA ALA A 39 6.70 -12.28 11.13
C ALA A 39 6.80 -10.94 11.84
N GLU A 40 7.66 -10.06 11.36
CA GLU A 40 7.92 -8.73 11.91
C GLU A 40 7.09 -7.64 11.22
N ILE A 41 6.51 -7.96 10.07
CA ILE A 41 5.71 -7.05 9.27
C ILE A 41 4.45 -7.78 8.78
N ILE A 42 3.30 -7.08 8.88
CA ILE A 42 2.04 -7.45 8.26
C ILE A 42 1.65 -6.29 7.34
N ILE A 43 1.68 -6.52 6.03
CA ILE A 43 1.30 -5.51 5.06
C ILE A 43 -0.22 -5.43 4.98
N LEU A 44 -0.74 -4.23 5.08
CA LEU A 44 -2.17 -3.94 5.01
C LEU A 44 -2.39 -2.78 4.05
N HIS A 45 -3.25 -3.00 3.05
CA HIS A 45 -3.65 -1.94 2.13
C HIS A 45 -4.48 -0.88 2.84
N ALA A 46 -4.30 0.37 2.44
CA ALA A 46 -5.27 1.42 2.74
C ALA A 46 -6.64 1.08 2.10
N GLY A 47 -7.70 1.63 2.64
CA GLY A 47 -9.05 1.34 2.18
C GLY A 47 -9.36 1.95 0.81
N ALA A 48 -10.53 1.60 0.30
CA ALA A 48 -11.08 2.13 -0.93
C ALA A 48 -12.10 3.25 -0.67
N GLY A 49 -12.37 4.05 -1.70
CA GLY A 49 -13.32 5.15 -1.68
C GLY A 49 -12.69 6.47 -2.13
N ALA A 50 -13.54 7.42 -2.51
CA ALA A 50 -13.10 8.72 -3.04
C ALA A 50 -13.21 9.86 -1.99
N SER A 51 -13.81 9.60 -0.84
CA SER A 51 -14.11 10.63 0.13
C SER A 51 -13.13 10.66 1.30
N GLU A 52 -12.97 11.83 1.87
CA GLU A 52 -12.23 12.03 3.13
C GLU A 52 -12.78 11.15 4.27
N ALA A 53 -14.08 10.86 4.27
CA ALA A 53 -14.69 9.97 5.26
C ALA A 53 -14.16 8.53 5.15
N CYS A 54 -13.90 8.02 3.94
CA CYS A 54 -13.33 6.69 3.74
C CYS A 54 -11.87 6.62 4.26
N LEU A 55 -11.07 7.66 4.02
CA LEU A 55 -9.71 7.73 4.57
C LEU A 55 -9.71 7.80 6.11
N SER A 56 -10.61 8.59 6.68
CA SER A 56 -10.77 8.70 8.13
C SER A 56 -11.23 7.36 8.73
N GLU A 57 -12.08 6.62 8.03
CA GLU A 57 -12.52 5.29 8.44
C GLU A 57 -11.36 4.28 8.40
N THR A 58 -10.54 4.30 7.34
CA THR A 58 -9.30 3.50 7.27
C THR A 58 -8.44 3.73 8.52
N ILE A 59 -8.17 4.99 8.85
CA ILE A 59 -7.37 5.35 10.03
C ILE A 59 -8.02 4.82 11.32
N ARG A 60 -9.33 4.96 11.44
CA ARG A 60 -10.07 4.46 12.62
C ARG A 60 -9.94 2.93 12.76
N GLN A 61 -10.12 2.18 11.66
CA GLN A 61 -10.00 0.73 11.68
C GLN A 61 -8.55 0.28 11.99
N PHE A 62 -7.54 0.95 11.42
CA PHE A 62 -6.13 0.65 11.75
C PHE A 62 -5.83 0.84 13.23
N ARG A 63 -6.35 1.91 13.84
CA ARG A 63 -6.23 2.14 15.30
C ARG A 63 -6.90 1.03 16.10
N ASN A 64 -8.08 0.58 15.69
CA ASN A 64 -8.82 -0.49 16.38
C ASN A 64 -8.11 -1.85 16.28
N ILE A 65 -7.48 -2.13 15.15
CA ILE A 65 -6.65 -3.34 14.96
C ILE A 65 -5.44 -3.31 15.89
N GLY A 66 -4.73 -2.18 15.99
CA GLY A 66 -3.71 -1.91 16.99
C GLY A 66 -2.49 -2.85 16.99
N ASP A 67 -2.14 -3.48 15.87
CA ASP A 67 -0.97 -4.34 15.77
C ASP A 67 0.25 -3.53 15.30
N SER A 68 1.32 -3.49 16.10
CA SER A 68 2.54 -2.71 15.83
C SER A 68 3.36 -3.21 14.62
N ARG A 69 3.03 -4.38 14.08
CA ARG A 69 3.66 -4.95 12.90
C ARG A 69 3.05 -4.45 11.59
N ILE A 70 1.90 -3.77 11.66
CA ILE A 70 1.25 -3.26 10.44
C ILE A 70 2.18 -2.30 9.71
N ALA A 71 2.35 -2.55 8.41
CA ALA A 71 2.89 -1.61 7.45
C ALA A 71 1.80 -1.28 6.43
N VAL A 72 1.37 -0.02 6.38
CA VAL A 72 0.46 0.41 5.32
C VAL A 72 1.23 0.46 4.00
N GLU A 73 0.60 0.01 2.92
CA GLU A 73 1.18 0.05 1.57
C GLU A 73 0.55 1.18 0.76
N ASN A 74 1.37 1.93 0.00
CA ASN A 74 0.84 2.84 -1.01
C ASN A 74 0.21 2.06 -2.16
N LEU A 75 -0.81 2.63 -2.79
CA LEU A 75 -1.63 1.95 -3.78
C LEU A 75 -1.70 2.74 -5.09
N PRO A 76 -2.03 2.09 -6.22
CA PRO A 76 -2.40 2.82 -7.43
C PRO A 76 -3.67 3.64 -7.20
N LEU A 77 -3.95 4.62 -8.06
CA LEU A 77 -5.14 5.47 -7.93
C LEU A 77 -6.43 4.66 -8.02
N ILE A 78 -6.47 3.70 -8.95
CA ILE A 78 -7.65 2.89 -9.27
C ILE A 78 -7.30 1.41 -9.13
N CYS A 79 -8.15 0.66 -8.48
CA CYS A 79 -8.09 -0.80 -8.48
C CYS A 79 -8.48 -1.32 -9.87
N SER A 80 -7.60 -2.05 -10.54
CA SER A 80 -7.83 -2.57 -11.90
C SER A 80 -9.04 -3.51 -12.00
N SER A 81 -9.31 -4.31 -10.96
CA SER A 81 -10.39 -5.30 -10.97
C SER A 81 -11.76 -4.73 -10.61
N THR A 82 -11.83 -3.71 -9.75
CA THR A 82 -13.10 -3.15 -9.24
C THR A 82 -13.40 -1.76 -9.76
N HIS A 83 -12.43 -1.10 -10.39
CA HIS A 83 -12.49 0.29 -10.85
C HIS A 83 -12.82 1.30 -9.75
N VAL A 84 -12.58 0.95 -8.50
CA VAL A 84 -12.77 1.83 -7.34
C VAL A 84 -11.48 2.58 -7.04
N ARG A 85 -11.60 3.85 -6.66
CA ARG A 85 -10.47 4.66 -6.19
C ARG A 85 -9.95 4.08 -4.88
N LEU A 86 -8.62 4.00 -4.76
CA LEU A 86 -7.93 3.54 -3.56
C LEU A 86 -7.32 4.72 -2.81
N HIS A 87 -7.24 4.62 -1.49
CA HIS A 87 -6.46 5.53 -0.66
C HIS A 87 -4.99 5.10 -0.59
N GLY A 88 -4.12 6.03 -0.18
CA GLY A 88 -2.68 5.78 -0.16
C GLY A 88 -2.01 5.95 -1.52
N ASN A 89 -2.72 6.51 -2.49
CA ASN A 89 -2.17 6.78 -3.83
C ASN A 89 -1.35 8.07 -3.92
N ILE A 90 -1.34 8.88 -2.87
CA ILE A 90 -0.49 10.08 -2.75
C ILE A 90 0.27 10.08 -1.41
N PRO A 91 1.49 10.66 -1.36
CA PRO A 91 2.29 10.69 -0.14
C PRO A 91 1.58 11.31 1.07
N ALA A 92 0.74 12.32 0.86
CA ALA A 92 0.02 12.99 1.94
C ALA A 92 -0.99 12.06 2.66
N GLU A 93 -1.65 11.15 1.94
CA GLU A 93 -2.57 10.17 2.54
C GLU A 93 -1.78 9.16 3.39
N ILE A 94 -0.67 8.62 2.88
CA ILE A 94 0.21 7.72 3.63
C ILE A 94 0.79 8.43 4.85
N GLN A 95 1.31 9.66 4.69
CA GLN A 95 1.82 10.46 5.81
C GLN A 95 0.78 10.60 6.92
N ARG A 96 -0.47 10.86 6.56
CA ARG A 96 -1.55 10.98 7.51
C ARG A 96 -1.85 9.66 8.22
N ILE A 97 -1.94 8.55 7.47
CA ILE A 97 -2.19 7.23 8.05
C ILE A 97 -1.08 6.89 9.06
N ILE A 98 0.19 6.99 8.68
CA ILE A 98 1.30 6.64 9.59
C ILE A 98 1.36 7.57 10.80
N THR A 99 1.10 8.86 10.63
CA THR A 99 1.12 9.84 11.73
C THR A 99 0.01 9.57 12.73
N GLU A 100 -1.18 9.25 12.24
CA GLU A 100 -2.34 9.09 13.09
C GLU A 100 -2.48 7.68 13.70
N THR A 101 -1.82 6.66 13.14
CA THR A 101 -1.94 5.27 13.60
C THR A 101 -0.66 4.72 14.22
N GLY A 102 0.50 5.31 13.90
CA GLY A 102 1.81 4.80 14.31
C GLY A 102 2.23 3.53 13.55
N CYS A 103 1.52 3.13 12.48
CA CYS A 103 1.93 1.98 11.68
C CYS A 103 3.19 2.29 10.86
N LYS A 104 3.89 1.24 10.43
CA LYS A 104 5.01 1.31 9.50
C LYS A 104 4.51 1.61 8.09
N PHE A 105 5.44 1.87 7.18
CA PHE A 105 5.14 2.09 5.75
C PHE A 105 5.87 1.07 4.88
N CYS A 106 5.16 0.49 3.92
CA CYS A 106 5.68 -0.30 2.82
C CYS A 106 5.57 0.51 1.53
N LEU A 107 6.69 0.85 0.91
CA LEU A 107 6.71 1.50 -0.41
C LEU A 107 6.69 0.45 -1.51
N ASP A 108 5.58 0.38 -2.24
CA ASP A 108 5.51 -0.32 -3.51
C ASP A 108 5.83 0.64 -4.66
N PHE A 109 6.90 0.32 -5.40
CA PHE A 109 7.38 1.16 -6.50
C PHE A 109 6.42 1.16 -7.69
N SER A 110 5.84 0.00 -8.03
CA SER A 110 4.89 -0.12 -9.14
C SER A 110 3.63 0.70 -8.87
N HIS A 111 3.08 0.57 -7.67
CA HIS A 111 1.91 1.36 -7.24
C HIS A 111 2.18 2.87 -7.31
N ALA A 112 3.38 3.31 -6.91
CA ALA A 112 3.76 4.72 -6.97
C ALA A 112 3.87 5.22 -8.43
N VAL A 113 4.44 4.41 -9.33
CA VAL A 113 4.50 4.71 -10.78
C VAL A 113 3.09 4.82 -11.36
N CYS A 114 2.23 3.84 -11.10
CA CYS A 114 0.84 3.83 -11.58
C CYS A 114 0.04 5.04 -11.07
N ALA A 115 0.20 5.39 -9.80
CA ALA A 115 -0.46 6.54 -9.20
C ALA A 115 0.01 7.87 -9.81
N ALA A 116 1.33 8.03 -10.01
CA ALA A 116 1.90 9.21 -10.67
C ALA A 116 1.36 9.39 -12.08
N ASN A 117 1.40 8.34 -12.90
CA ASN A 117 0.90 8.39 -14.27
C ASN A 117 -0.62 8.68 -14.32
N SER A 118 -1.40 8.06 -13.44
CA SER A 118 -2.85 8.28 -13.36
C SER A 118 -3.23 9.72 -13.00
N THR A 119 -2.32 10.46 -12.37
CA THR A 119 -2.52 11.86 -11.97
C THR A 119 -1.73 12.85 -12.81
N ASN A 120 -1.03 12.40 -13.84
CA ASN A 120 -0.09 13.18 -14.65
C ASN A 120 1.01 13.86 -13.81
N ALA A 121 1.44 13.24 -12.72
CA ALA A 121 2.55 13.68 -11.90
C ALA A 121 3.88 13.09 -12.42
N ASP A 122 4.99 13.72 -12.03
CA ASP A 122 6.31 13.18 -12.33
C ASP A 122 6.59 11.94 -11.45
N VAL A 123 6.93 10.83 -12.09
CA VAL A 123 7.16 9.53 -11.43
C VAL A 123 8.27 9.62 -10.38
N TRP A 124 9.41 10.24 -10.74
CA TRP A 124 10.56 10.30 -9.84
C TRP A 124 10.34 11.25 -8.67
N GLN A 125 9.62 12.37 -8.89
CA GLN A 125 9.22 13.26 -7.80
C GLN A 125 8.24 12.55 -6.85
N THR A 126 7.32 11.76 -7.38
CA THR A 126 6.38 10.98 -6.58
C THR A 126 7.09 9.92 -5.75
N LEU A 127 8.02 9.17 -6.36
CA LEU A 127 8.86 8.19 -5.66
C LEU A 127 9.68 8.85 -4.54
N ASN A 128 10.33 9.97 -4.82
CA ASN A 128 11.08 10.72 -3.81
C ASN A 128 10.19 11.17 -2.64
N ALA A 129 8.97 11.61 -2.94
CA ALA A 129 8.04 12.06 -1.90
C ALA A 129 7.54 10.91 -1.02
N PHE A 130 7.30 9.72 -1.59
CA PHE A 130 7.01 8.51 -0.80
C PHE A 130 8.22 8.04 0.01
N ALA A 131 9.40 8.00 -0.59
CA ALA A 131 10.64 7.57 0.08
C ALA A 131 10.98 8.47 1.29
N ALA A 132 10.68 9.78 1.21
CA ALA A 132 10.86 10.72 2.31
C ALA A 132 10.01 10.38 3.56
N LEU A 133 9.04 9.48 3.45
CA LEU A 133 8.23 8.98 4.58
C LEU A 133 8.92 7.85 5.36
N ASN A 134 10.17 7.52 5.06
CA ASN A 134 10.98 6.49 5.70
C ASN A 134 10.33 5.09 5.68
N PRO A 135 10.18 4.47 4.50
CA PRO A 135 9.63 3.12 4.40
C PRO A 135 10.43 2.11 5.23
N SER A 136 9.73 1.21 5.89
CA SER A 136 10.33 0.07 6.61
C SER A 136 10.46 -1.17 5.74
N MET A 137 9.85 -1.16 4.58
CA MET A 137 9.84 -2.25 3.61
C MET A 137 9.56 -1.71 2.22
N TYR A 138 10.00 -2.48 1.22
CA TYR A 138 9.80 -2.17 -0.19
C TYR A 138 9.21 -3.37 -0.93
N HIS A 139 8.26 -3.10 -1.84
CA HIS A 139 7.85 -4.02 -2.89
C HIS A 139 8.44 -3.56 -4.22
N LEU A 140 9.02 -4.50 -4.95
CA LEU A 140 9.61 -4.25 -6.25
C LEU A 140 9.21 -5.38 -7.22
N CYS A 141 8.60 -5.00 -8.32
CA CYS A 141 8.42 -5.81 -9.52
C CYS A 141 8.87 -4.98 -10.72
N ASP A 142 8.79 -5.52 -11.92
CA ASP A 142 8.97 -4.75 -13.15
C ASP A 142 7.60 -4.36 -13.73
N GLY A 143 7.57 -3.42 -14.65
CA GLY A 143 6.35 -2.92 -15.26
C GLY A 143 6.62 -1.87 -16.31
N ASN A 144 5.56 -1.22 -16.80
CA ASN A 144 5.66 -0.12 -17.73
C ASN A 144 5.77 1.21 -16.99
N ILE A 145 6.91 1.91 -17.14
CA ILE A 145 7.16 3.21 -16.48
C ILE A 145 6.13 4.30 -16.84
N ASN A 146 5.43 4.15 -17.94
CA ASN A 146 4.36 5.04 -18.36
C ASN A 146 2.96 4.42 -18.16
N GLY A 147 2.88 3.25 -17.51
CA GLY A 147 1.63 2.51 -17.27
C GLY A 147 0.84 3.09 -16.10
N THR A 148 -0.48 2.85 -16.14
CA THR A 148 -1.40 3.16 -15.05
C THR A 148 -1.89 1.91 -14.32
N ASP A 149 -1.60 0.74 -14.89
CA ASP A 149 -1.98 -0.57 -14.37
C ASP A 149 -0.77 -1.26 -13.73
N ASP A 150 -1.01 -1.88 -12.60
CA ASP A 150 -0.01 -2.65 -11.87
C ASP A 150 0.11 -4.04 -12.48
N GLU A 151 1.14 -4.23 -13.32
CA GLU A 151 1.31 -5.42 -14.16
C GLU A 151 2.04 -6.58 -13.46
N HIS A 152 2.79 -6.31 -12.39
CA HIS A 152 3.60 -7.30 -11.66
C HIS A 152 4.49 -8.17 -12.58
N LEU A 153 5.17 -7.54 -13.55
CA LEU A 153 6.06 -8.25 -14.46
C LEU A 153 7.31 -8.79 -13.74
N HIS A 154 7.86 -9.87 -14.26
CA HIS A 154 9.17 -10.34 -13.79
C HIS A 154 10.27 -9.36 -14.17
N TYR A 155 11.36 -9.38 -13.41
CA TYR A 155 12.51 -8.51 -13.64
C TYR A 155 13.08 -8.68 -15.04
N GLY A 156 13.11 -7.59 -15.80
CA GLY A 156 13.58 -7.54 -17.18
C GLY A 156 12.49 -7.75 -18.24
N GLU A 157 11.23 -7.95 -17.85
CA GLU A 157 10.09 -8.03 -18.76
C GLU A 157 9.41 -6.67 -18.97
N GLY A 158 9.63 -5.72 -18.06
CA GLY A 158 9.17 -4.34 -18.17
C GLY A 158 10.26 -3.37 -18.63
N ASN A 159 10.11 -2.12 -18.24
CA ASN A 159 11.08 -1.06 -18.58
C ASN A 159 11.38 -0.12 -17.41
N TYR A 160 11.16 -0.56 -16.16
CA TYR A 160 11.60 0.20 -15.00
C TYR A 160 13.13 0.27 -14.94
N ASP A 161 13.68 1.39 -14.51
CA ASP A 161 15.09 1.47 -14.15
C ASP A 161 15.31 0.81 -12.77
N LEU A 162 15.27 -0.54 -12.77
CA LEU A 162 15.40 -1.34 -11.56
C LEU A 162 16.69 -1.06 -10.80
N LYS A 163 17.79 -0.79 -11.55
CA LYS A 163 19.07 -0.45 -10.92
C LYS A 163 18.95 0.86 -10.15
N ARG A 164 18.36 1.87 -10.74
CA ARG A 164 18.14 3.17 -10.10
C ARG A 164 17.23 3.02 -8.88
N LEU A 165 16.12 2.28 -9.00
CA LEU A 165 15.21 2.03 -7.88
C LEU A 165 15.94 1.40 -6.68
N LEU A 166 16.79 0.41 -6.92
CA LEU A 166 17.55 -0.23 -5.86
C LEU A 166 18.58 0.70 -5.24
N THR A 167 19.38 1.39 -6.07
CA THR A 167 20.51 2.19 -5.56
C THR A 167 20.08 3.53 -4.93
N GLU A 168 18.96 4.13 -5.35
CA GLU A 168 18.51 5.41 -4.79
C GLU A 168 17.59 5.27 -3.59
N TYR A 169 16.87 4.13 -3.44
CA TYR A 169 15.82 4.01 -2.43
C TYR A 169 16.00 2.85 -1.44
N VAL A 170 16.75 1.81 -1.78
CA VAL A 170 16.85 0.61 -0.93
C VAL A 170 18.23 0.47 -0.28
N GLU A 171 19.30 0.87 -0.95
CA GLU A 171 20.68 0.86 -0.42
C GLU A 171 20.96 2.09 0.45
#